data_7b1d42570a63d3523c82d8e8570ff154
#
_entry.id   7b1d42570a63d3523c82d8e8570ff154
#
_cell.length_a   1.000
_cell.length_b   1.000
_cell.length_c   1.000
_cell.angle_alpha   90.00
_cell.angle_beta   90.00
_cell.angle_gamma   90.00
#
_symmetry.space_group_name_H-M   'P 1'
#
loop_
_entity.id
_entity.type
_entity.pdbx_description
1 polymer ?
#
loop_
_entity_poly.entity_id
_entity_poly.type
_entity_poly.pdbx_seq_one_letter_code
_entity_poly.pdbx_strand_id
1 'polypeptide(L)'
;MAYDIKYLSILPIINSIPNSILYTITGNMLGDGSISLSKINKGEGIYSMTMDVYSLNYLHHLNDNIYSQFTNTKFYAYPNILLPQHKGKEITQYHFKTKTHPLFTALHSLWYKWNNEKNKFIKIVPLNISEMFSEISLAYWIMDDGYFYSYGRAKTVLLYTESFSKEECIILQSLLEKLNIKSTLKIRDKINNRYRIRISKTSLDRVLFLVNFICIKNLIFI
;
A
#
# COMPACT_ATOMS: atom_id res chain seq x y z
N MET A 1 9.90 2.81 23.49
CA MET A 1 8.97 1.85 22.85
C MET A 1 9.63 0.48 22.83
N ALA A 2 8.95 -0.57 23.28
CA ALA A 2 9.45 -1.94 23.08
C ALA A 2 9.30 -2.32 21.62
N TYR A 3 10.37 -2.77 20.98
CA TYR A 3 10.31 -3.29 19.62
C TYR A 3 9.61 -4.65 19.63
N ASP A 4 8.77 -4.89 18.62
CA ASP A 4 8.20 -6.21 18.37
C ASP A 4 9.36 -7.20 18.05
N ILE A 5 9.38 -8.33 18.75
CA ILE A 5 10.40 -9.39 18.54
C ILE A 5 10.42 -9.84 17.08
N LYS A 6 9.26 -9.90 16.44
CA LYS A 6 9.16 -10.22 15.01
C LYS A 6 9.89 -9.19 14.15
N TYR A 7 9.72 -7.89 14.46
CA TYR A 7 10.42 -6.84 13.74
C TYR A 7 11.94 -6.97 13.88
N LEU A 8 12.42 -7.19 15.09
CA LEU A 8 13.86 -7.39 15.34
C LEU A 8 14.42 -8.59 14.57
N SER A 9 13.68 -9.69 14.48
CA SER A 9 14.12 -10.90 13.78
C SER A 9 14.28 -10.73 12.27
N ILE A 10 13.57 -9.77 11.66
CA ILE A 10 13.63 -9.51 10.21
C ILE A 10 14.47 -8.30 9.82
N LEU A 11 15.03 -7.56 10.81
CA LEU A 11 15.89 -6.41 10.54
C LEU A 11 17.02 -6.69 9.55
N PRO A 12 17.76 -7.83 9.61
CA PRO A 12 18.81 -8.12 8.65
C PRO A 12 18.30 -8.14 7.21
N ILE A 13 17.09 -8.66 6.98
CA ILE A 13 16.46 -8.73 5.65
C ILE A 13 15.98 -7.34 5.22
N ILE A 14 15.35 -6.58 6.11
CA ILE A 14 14.89 -5.21 5.84
C ILE A 14 16.08 -4.31 5.50
N ASN A 15 17.17 -4.39 6.25
CA ASN A 15 18.36 -3.58 6.05
C ASN A 15 19.17 -3.96 4.80
N SER A 16 18.85 -5.09 4.17
CA SER A 16 19.50 -5.52 2.92
C SER A 16 18.95 -4.83 1.67
N ILE A 17 17.85 -4.08 1.78
CA ILE A 17 17.25 -3.37 0.65
C ILE A 17 17.35 -1.84 0.85
N PRO A 18 17.37 -1.05 -0.24
CA PRO A 18 17.33 0.40 -0.14
C PRO A 18 16.08 0.88 0.59
N ASN A 19 16.25 1.88 1.47
CA ASN A 19 15.14 2.47 2.22
C ASN A 19 14.01 2.99 1.31
N SER A 20 14.34 3.50 0.11
CA SER A 20 13.34 3.95 -0.86
C SER A 20 12.40 2.83 -1.27
N ILE A 21 12.90 1.61 -1.45
CA ILE A 21 12.08 0.44 -1.77
C ILE A 21 11.22 0.05 -0.57
N LEU A 22 11.82 -0.01 0.63
CA LEU A 22 11.07 -0.32 1.86
C LEU A 22 9.93 0.67 2.09
N TYR A 23 10.20 1.97 1.95
CA TYR A 23 9.20 3.01 2.12
C TYR A 23 8.09 2.94 1.05
N THR A 24 8.43 2.61 -0.19
CA THR A 24 7.43 2.39 -1.25
C THR A 24 6.56 1.17 -0.94
N ILE A 25 7.17 0.04 -0.56
CA ILE A 25 6.42 -1.16 -0.14
C ILE A 25 5.48 -0.81 1.01
N THR A 26 5.95 -0.05 1.99
CA THR A 26 5.12 0.35 3.15
C THR A 26 3.91 1.19 2.72
N GLY A 27 4.10 2.15 1.81
CA GLY A 27 3.01 2.94 1.25
C GLY A 27 1.99 2.07 0.51
N ASN A 28 2.47 1.23 -0.40
CA ASN A 28 1.59 0.31 -1.14
C ASN A 28 0.89 -0.71 -0.21
N MET A 29 1.54 -1.17 0.86
CA MET A 29 0.89 -2.08 1.82
C MET A 29 -0.20 -1.38 2.66
N LEU A 30 -0.14 -0.08 2.83
CA LEU A 30 -1.24 0.70 3.40
C LEU A 30 -2.40 0.85 2.42
N GLY A 31 -2.12 0.81 1.11
CA GLY A 31 -3.09 0.86 0.02
C GLY A 31 -3.34 -0.52 -0.63
N ASP A 32 -3.28 -0.57 -1.96
CA ASP A 32 -3.68 -1.71 -2.81
C ASP A 32 -2.70 -2.89 -2.82
N GLY A 33 -1.47 -2.70 -2.33
CA GLY A 33 -0.47 -3.76 -2.26
C GLY A 33 -0.89 -4.91 -1.36
N SER A 34 -0.51 -6.13 -1.75
CA SER A 34 -0.77 -7.33 -0.95
C SER A 34 0.38 -8.32 -1.00
N ILE A 35 0.57 -9.06 0.09
CA ILE A 35 1.54 -10.16 0.17
C ILE A 35 0.79 -11.44 0.48
N SER A 36 1.07 -12.49 -0.27
CA SER A 36 0.54 -13.83 -0.05
C SER A 36 1.67 -14.85 0.09
N LEU A 37 1.41 -15.95 0.79
CA LEU A 37 2.37 -17.05 0.90
C LEU A 37 2.13 -18.07 -0.23
N SER A 38 3.20 -18.44 -0.93
CA SER A 38 3.15 -19.41 -2.01
C SER A 38 2.85 -20.80 -1.47
N LYS A 39 1.86 -21.47 -2.05
CA LYS A 39 1.58 -22.90 -1.77
C LYS A 39 2.64 -23.82 -2.38
N ILE A 40 3.27 -23.42 -3.47
CA ILE A 40 4.23 -24.22 -4.25
C ILE A 40 5.63 -24.11 -3.64
N ASN A 41 6.04 -22.90 -3.27
CA ASN A 41 7.38 -22.59 -2.76
C ASN A 41 7.41 -22.53 -1.23
N LYS A 42 6.96 -23.59 -0.56
CA LYS A 42 7.10 -23.80 0.90
C LYS A 42 6.72 -22.59 1.78
N GLY A 43 5.72 -21.80 1.38
CA GLY A 43 5.27 -20.65 2.15
C GLY A 43 6.07 -19.36 1.97
N GLU A 44 6.94 -19.27 0.96
CA GLU A 44 7.62 -18.00 0.65
C GLU A 44 6.66 -16.93 0.18
N GLY A 45 6.95 -15.68 0.54
CA GLY A 45 6.11 -14.52 0.26
C GLY A 45 6.20 -14.05 -1.20
N ILE A 46 5.05 -13.66 -1.73
CA ILE A 46 4.88 -13.05 -3.06
C ILE A 46 4.15 -11.72 -2.85
N TYR A 47 4.75 -10.62 -3.30
CA TYR A 47 4.04 -9.35 -3.38
C TYR A 47 3.23 -9.30 -4.67
N SER A 48 2.05 -8.69 -4.61
CA SER A 48 1.20 -8.47 -5.78
C SER A 48 0.42 -7.17 -5.67
N MET A 49 0.11 -6.58 -6.81
CA MET A 49 -0.70 -5.37 -6.92
C MET A 49 -1.64 -5.47 -8.12
N THR A 50 -2.85 -4.99 -7.93
CA THR A 50 -3.89 -4.96 -8.96
C THR A 50 -4.47 -3.56 -9.03
N MET A 51 -4.57 -3.00 -10.22
CA MET A 51 -5.13 -1.68 -10.45
C MET A 51 -6.01 -1.67 -11.71
N ASP A 52 -6.83 -0.65 -11.86
CA ASP A 52 -7.64 -0.44 -13.04
C ASP A 52 -6.76 -0.11 -14.28
N VAL A 53 -7.38 -0.11 -15.45
CA VAL A 53 -6.70 0.16 -16.73
C VAL A 53 -6.14 1.58 -16.82
N TYR A 54 -6.72 2.55 -16.08
CA TYR A 54 -6.29 3.93 -16.12
C TYR A 54 -5.00 4.15 -15.34
N SER A 55 -4.70 3.24 -14.41
CA SER A 55 -3.50 3.27 -13.57
C SER A 55 -2.32 2.46 -14.14
N LEU A 56 -2.38 2.05 -15.42
CA LEU A 56 -1.38 1.18 -16.05
C LEU A 56 0.03 1.78 -16.02
N ASN A 57 0.17 3.09 -16.25
CA ASN A 57 1.47 3.77 -16.19
C ASN A 57 2.08 3.70 -14.78
N TYR A 58 1.25 3.85 -13.75
CA TYR A 58 1.69 3.69 -12.38
C TYR A 58 2.10 2.24 -12.08
N LEU A 59 1.37 1.27 -12.60
CA LEU A 59 1.76 -0.13 -12.48
C LEU A 59 3.12 -0.42 -13.15
N HIS A 60 3.36 0.14 -14.34
CA HIS A 60 4.66 0.08 -15.02
C HIS A 60 5.77 0.71 -14.17
N HIS A 61 5.52 1.91 -13.62
CA HIS A 61 6.48 2.54 -12.73
C HIS A 61 6.86 1.63 -11.55
N LEU A 62 5.87 1.05 -10.87
CA LEU A 62 6.12 0.14 -9.76
C LEU A 62 6.91 -1.11 -10.21
N ASN A 63 6.46 -1.77 -11.27
CA ASN A 63 7.08 -3.00 -11.74
C ASN A 63 8.51 -2.78 -12.26
N ASP A 64 8.73 -1.75 -13.07
CA ASP A 64 9.96 -1.56 -13.83
C ASP A 64 11.03 -0.79 -13.04
N ASN A 65 10.62 0.14 -12.15
CA ASN A 65 11.55 0.97 -11.41
C ASN A 65 11.69 0.56 -9.94
N ILE A 66 10.62 0.13 -9.28
CA ILE A 66 10.64 -0.18 -7.84
C ILE A 66 10.87 -1.66 -7.60
N TYR A 67 10.07 -2.51 -8.25
CA TYR A 67 10.08 -3.96 -8.01
C TYR A 67 10.85 -4.75 -9.06
N SER A 68 11.60 -4.09 -9.97
CA SER A 68 12.28 -4.72 -11.11
C SER A 68 13.18 -5.91 -10.72
N GLN A 69 13.90 -5.81 -9.61
CA GLN A 69 14.72 -6.90 -9.08
C GLN A 69 13.92 -8.12 -8.58
N PHE A 70 12.63 -7.95 -8.32
CA PHE A 70 11.75 -9.00 -7.79
C PHE A 70 10.76 -9.52 -8.83
N THR A 71 10.62 -8.89 -10.00
CA THR A 71 9.58 -9.24 -10.99
C THR A 71 10.16 -9.92 -12.22
N ASN A 72 9.26 -10.49 -13.04
CA ASN A 72 9.54 -10.99 -14.38
C ASN A 72 8.93 -10.09 -15.47
N THR A 73 8.53 -8.86 -15.13
CA THR A 73 7.98 -7.85 -16.06
C THR A 73 6.67 -8.22 -16.77
N LYS A 74 5.96 -9.25 -16.33
CA LYS A 74 4.68 -9.62 -16.94
C LYS A 74 3.50 -9.04 -16.16
N PHE A 75 2.64 -8.32 -16.88
CA PHE A 75 1.32 -7.93 -16.41
C PHE A 75 0.29 -8.99 -16.82
N TYR A 76 -0.66 -9.18 -15.96
CA TYR A 76 -1.81 -10.05 -16.20
C TYR A 76 -3.06 -9.19 -16.34
N ALA A 77 -3.70 -9.25 -17.50
CA ALA A 77 -4.95 -8.55 -17.74
C ALA A 77 -6.13 -9.32 -17.13
N TYR A 78 -7.10 -8.57 -16.60
CA TYR A 78 -8.38 -9.14 -16.18
C TYR A 78 -9.54 -8.34 -16.81
N PRO A 79 -10.53 -9.03 -17.36
CA PRO A 79 -10.53 -10.46 -17.67
C PRO A 79 -9.42 -10.84 -18.65
N ASN A 80 -8.95 -12.10 -18.59
CA ASN A 80 -7.99 -12.59 -19.57
C ASN A 80 -8.71 -12.84 -20.91
N ILE A 81 -8.60 -11.90 -21.83
CA ILE A 81 -9.30 -11.91 -23.14
C ILE A 81 -8.81 -13.01 -24.11
N LEU A 82 -7.68 -13.66 -23.81
CA LEU A 82 -7.19 -14.81 -24.58
C LEU A 82 -8.00 -16.08 -24.29
N LEU A 83 -8.77 -16.11 -23.21
CA LEU A 83 -9.63 -17.23 -22.87
C LEU A 83 -10.96 -17.12 -23.64
N PRO A 84 -11.46 -18.23 -24.24
CA PRO A 84 -12.70 -18.23 -25.06
C PRO A 84 -13.90 -17.60 -24.35
N GLN A 85 -14.09 -17.87 -23.05
CA GLN A 85 -15.18 -17.33 -22.22
C GLN A 85 -15.10 -15.82 -21.98
N HIS A 86 -13.97 -15.18 -22.30
CA HIS A 86 -13.76 -13.75 -22.14
C HIS A 86 -13.58 -13.02 -23.47
N LYS A 87 -13.74 -13.72 -24.59
CA LYS A 87 -13.66 -13.13 -25.93
C LYS A 87 -14.67 -11.99 -26.10
N GLY A 88 -14.17 -10.82 -26.51
CA GLY A 88 -14.99 -9.62 -26.68
C GLY A 88 -15.27 -8.82 -25.43
N LYS A 89 -14.76 -9.22 -24.26
CA LYS A 89 -14.78 -8.41 -23.04
C LYS A 89 -13.67 -7.39 -23.05
N GLU A 90 -13.92 -6.21 -22.48
CA GLU A 90 -12.90 -5.20 -22.25
C GLU A 90 -12.05 -5.55 -21.01
N ILE A 91 -10.77 -5.25 -21.08
CA ILE A 91 -9.87 -5.37 -19.93
C ILE A 91 -10.21 -4.25 -18.96
N THR A 92 -10.45 -4.59 -17.70
CA THR A 92 -10.82 -3.63 -16.64
C THR A 92 -9.70 -3.41 -15.64
N GLN A 93 -8.78 -4.38 -15.50
CA GLN A 93 -7.71 -4.34 -14.52
C GLN A 93 -6.44 -4.98 -15.07
N TYR A 94 -5.30 -4.53 -14.52
CA TYR A 94 -4.01 -5.20 -14.67
C TYR A 94 -3.45 -5.53 -13.28
N HIS A 95 -2.72 -6.63 -13.21
CA HIS A 95 -1.95 -6.95 -12.02
C HIS A 95 -0.57 -7.49 -12.37
N PHE A 96 0.37 -7.30 -11.45
CA PHE A 96 1.66 -7.97 -11.47
C PHE A 96 1.91 -8.72 -10.16
N LYS A 97 2.83 -9.67 -10.22
CA LYS A 97 3.33 -10.43 -9.07
C LYS A 97 4.83 -10.47 -9.13
N THR A 98 5.45 -10.35 -7.98
CA THR A 98 6.87 -10.62 -7.83
C THR A 98 7.14 -12.14 -7.87
N LYS A 99 8.41 -12.51 -8.01
CA LYS A 99 8.88 -13.84 -7.61
C LYS A 99 8.71 -13.99 -6.11
N THR A 100 8.76 -15.23 -5.63
CA THR A 100 8.91 -15.48 -4.20
C THR A 100 10.25 -14.91 -3.72
N HIS A 101 10.23 -14.27 -2.54
CA HIS A 101 11.44 -13.69 -1.98
C HIS A 101 11.37 -13.64 -0.45
N PRO A 102 12.50 -13.91 0.27
CA PRO A 102 12.55 -13.87 1.74
C PRO A 102 12.08 -12.54 2.34
N LEU A 103 12.32 -11.42 1.66
CA LEU A 103 11.81 -10.10 2.06
C LEU A 103 10.28 -10.11 2.21
N PHE A 104 9.55 -10.64 1.23
CA PHE A 104 8.09 -10.66 1.28
C PHE A 104 7.56 -11.65 2.30
N THR A 105 8.30 -12.73 2.57
CA THR A 105 7.99 -13.65 3.67
C THR A 105 8.12 -12.93 5.02
N ALA A 106 9.21 -12.20 5.21
CA ALA A 106 9.45 -11.41 6.41
C ALA A 106 8.37 -10.33 6.59
N LEU A 107 8.09 -9.55 5.54
CA LEU A 107 7.05 -8.52 5.58
C LEU A 107 5.65 -9.12 5.80
N HIS A 108 5.34 -10.29 5.22
CA HIS A 108 4.07 -10.97 5.50
C HIS A 108 3.90 -11.23 7.01
N SER A 109 4.94 -11.64 7.71
CA SER A 109 4.86 -11.90 9.16
C SER A 109 4.53 -10.66 9.99
N LEU A 110 4.87 -9.45 9.48
CA LEU A 110 4.55 -8.17 10.13
C LEU A 110 3.17 -7.65 9.75
N TRP A 111 2.83 -7.73 8.46
CA TRP A 111 1.64 -7.11 7.88
C TRP A 111 0.39 -7.97 7.99
N TYR A 112 0.51 -9.23 8.42
CA TYR A 112 -0.64 -10.13 8.49
C TYR A 112 -0.70 -10.88 9.80
N LYS A 113 -1.93 -11.02 10.31
CA LYS A 113 -2.28 -11.82 11.47
C LYS A 113 -3.30 -12.87 11.08
N TRP A 114 -3.12 -14.09 11.54
CA TRP A 114 -4.11 -15.16 11.37
C TRP A 114 -5.38 -14.83 12.15
N ASN A 115 -6.53 -14.91 11.50
CA ASN A 115 -7.83 -14.76 12.12
C ASN A 115 -8.54 -16.13 12.14
N ASN A 116 -8.75 -16.66 13.34
CA ASN A 116 -9.35 -17.99 13.52
C ASN A 116 -10.81 -18.04 13.08
N GLU A 117 -11.58 -16.97 13.31
CA GLU A 117 -13.00 -16.92 12.95
C GLU A 117 -13.20 -16.95 11.43
N LYS A 118 -12.33 -16.22 10.69
CA LYS A 118 -12.40 -16.13 9.23
C LYS A 118 -11.55 -17.17 8.52
N ASN A 119 -10.79 -17.97 9.27
CA ASN A 119 -9.85 -18.97 8.76
C ASN A 119 -8.93 -18.41 7.64
N LYS A 120 -8.39 -17.21 7.84
CA LYS A 120 -7.51 -16.52 6.89
C LYS A 120 -6.60 -15.49 7.54
N PHE A 121 -5.54 -15.13 6.84
CA PHE A 121 -4.72 -13.99 7.20
C PHE A 121 -5.46 -12.67 6.92
N ILE A 122 -5.38 -11.74 7.87
CA ILE A 122 -5.94 -10.39 7.76
C ILE A 122 -4.78 -9.41 7.80
N LYS A 123 -4.77 -8.44 6.87
CA LYS A 123 -3.80 -7.35 6.84
C LYS A 123 -3.99 -6.48 8.08
N ILE A 124 -2.89 -6.12 8.73
CA ILE A 124 -2.82 -5.26 9.91
C ILE A 124 -1.76 -4.19 9.72
N VAL A 125 -1.83 -3.11 10.50
CA VAL A 125 -0.74 -2.13 10.59
C VAL A 125 0.32 -2.66 11.55
N PRO A 126 1.60 -2.83 11.12
CA PRO A 126 2.66 -3.29 12.01
C PRO A 126 2.90 -2.32 13.18
N LEU A 127 3.19 -2.84 14.36
CA LEU A 127 3.48 -2.01 15.55
C LEU A 127 4.69 -1.08 15.34
N ASN A 128 5.69 -1.55 14.63
CA ASN A 128 6.92 -0.80 14.32
C ASN A 128 6.87 -0.11 12.95
N ILE A 129 5.67 0.18 12.44
CA ILE A 129 5.52 0.85 11.13
C ILE A 129 6.27 2.19 11.06
N SER A 130 6.46 2.88 12.19
CA SER A 130 7.20 4.14 12.23
C SER A 130 8.64 4.03 11.72
N GLU A 131 9.26 2.85 11.81
CA GLU A 131 10.62 2.59 11.32
C GLU A 131 10.66 2.36 9.79
N MET A 132 9.51 2.08 9.20
CA MET A 132 9.36 1.78 7.77
C MET A 132 8.54 2.84 7.03
N PHE A 133 8.10 3.90 7.70
CA PHE A 133 7.23 4.92 7.13
C PHE A 133 7.97 6.25 6.96
N SER A 134 7.77 6.87 5.79
CA SER A 134 8.36 8.17 5.44
C SER A 134 7.41 8.97 4.54
N GLU A 135 7.86 10.14 4.10
CA GLU A 135 7.16 10.95 3.07
C GLU A 135 6.95 10.16 1.77
N ILE A 136 7.89 9.27 1.42
CA ILE A 136 7.76 8.36 0.26
C ILE A 136 6.58 7.40 0.49
N SER A 137 6.49 6.80 1.67
CA SER A 137 5.38 5.90 2.02
C SER A 137 4.03 6.61 1.91
N LEU A 138 3.95 7.84 2.40
CA LEU A 138 2.73 8.64 2.31
C LEU A 138 2.32 8.93 0.86
N ALA A 139 3.28 9.26 0.00
CA ALA A 139 2.98 9.55 -1.41
C ALA A 139 2.42 8.31 -2.12
N TYR A 140 3.06 7.14 -1.95
CA TYR A 140 2.57 5.90 -2.54
C TYR A 140 1.22 5.47 -1.94
N TRP A 141 1.01 5.65 -0.64
CA TRP A 141 -0.29 5.39 -0.02
C TRP A 141 -1.40 6.27 -0.59
N ILE A 142 -1.10 7.56 -0.83
CA ILE A 142 -2.07 8.48 -1.47
C ILE A 142 -2.33 8.09 -2.92
N MET A 143 -1.32 7.65 -3.67
CA MET A 143 -1.50 7.20 -5.06
C MET A 143 -2.36 5.94 -5.16
N ASP A 144 -2.30 5.06 -4.15
CA ASP A 144 -3.09 3.83 -4.10
C ASP A 144 -4.53 4.11 -3.61
N ASP A 145 -4.67 4.67 -2.41
CA ASP A 145 -5.93 4.76 -1.66
C ASP A 145 -6.34 6.20 -1.29
N GLY A 146 -5.68 7.20 -1.85
CA GLY A 146 -6.01 8.61 -1.63
C GLY A 146 -7.15 9.08 -2.53
N TYR A 147 -8.13 9.74 -1.95
CA TYR A 147 -9.20 10.41 -2.69
C TYR A 147 -9.14 11.92 -2.46
N PHE A 148 -8.92 12.67 -3.53
CA PHE A 148 -8.98 14.13 -3.48
C PHE A 148 -10.44 14.59 -3.51
N TYR A 149 -10.91 15.04 -2.38
CA TYR A 149 -12.26 15.57 -2.23
C TYR A 149 -12.27 17.08 -2.49
N SER A 150 -12.99 17.51 -3.52
CA SER A 150 -13.05 18.92 -3.97
C SER A 150 -14.49 19.43 -4.13
N TYR A 151 -15.40 19.05 -3.25
CA TYR A 151 -16.78 19.51 -3.32
C TYR A 151 -16.95 20.88 -2.63
N GLY A 152 -17.44 21.86 -3.37
CA GLY A 152 -17.65 23.22 -2.88
C GLY A 152 -16.34 23.90 -2.42
N ARG A 153 -16.37 24.52 -1.23
CA ARG A 153 -15.20 25.18 -0.62
C ARG A 153 -14.28 24.21 0.15
N ALA A 154 -14.69 22.97 0.28
CA ALA A 154 -13.94 21.97 1.04
C ALA A 154 -12.99 21.19 0.12
N LYS A 155 -11.71 21.52 0.18
CA LYS A 155 -10.65 20.72 -0.47
C LYS A 155 -9.92 19.91 0.59
N THR A 156 -9.78 18.61 0.40
CA THR A 156 -9.09 17.72 1.34
C THR A 156 -8.68 16.41 0.66
N VAL A 157 -7.77 15.65 1.27
CA VAL A 157 -7.46 14.28 0.90
C VAL A 157 -8.07 13.35 1.94
N LEU A 158 -8.76 12.32 1.48
CA LEU A 158 -9.24 11.21 2.29
C LEU A 158 -8.38 9.99 2.02
N LEU A 159 -7.86 9.36 3.06
CA LEU A 159 -7.17 8.08 2.97
C LEU A 159 -8.15 6.98 3.37
N TYR A 160 -8.31 6.00 2.50
CA TYR A 160 -9.22 4.88 2.73
C TYR A 160 -8.56 3.86 3.66
N THR A 161 -9.06 3.78 4.89
CA THR A 161 -8.51 2.96 5.97
C THR A 161 -9.55 2.00 6.55
N GLU A 162 -10.62 1.72 5.80
CA GLU A 162 -11.74 0.90 6.26
C GLU A 162 -11.38 -0.56 6.55
N SER A 163 -10.24 -1.01 6.05
CA SER A 163 -9.70 -2.36 6.32
C SER A 163 -8.98 -2.47 7.66
N PHE A 164 -8.62 -1.35 8.28
CA PHE A 164 -7.86 -1.28 9.52
C PHE A 164 -8.77 -0.97 10.73
N SER A 165 -8.34 -1.39 11.92
CA SER A 165 -9.05 -1.08 13.16
C SER A 165 -8.94 0.40 13.52
N LYS A 166 -9.75 0.86 14.50
CA LYS A 166 -9.65 2.24 14.99
C LYS A 166 -8.27 2.53 15.59
N GLU A 167 -7.74 1.60 16.35
CA GLU A 167 -6.43 1.70 17.01
C GLU A 167 -5.32 1.80 15.97
N GLU A 168 -5.37 1.00 14.90
CA GLU A 168 -4.46 1.07 13.77
C GLU A 168 -4.57 2.41 13.04
N CYS A 169 -5.77 2.93 12.82
CA CYS A 169 -5.97 4.26 12.25
C CYS A 169 -5.39 5.38 13.13
N ILE A 170 -5.42 5.25 14.46
CA ILE A 170 -4.77 6.19 15.38
C ILE A 170 -3.24 6.14 15.24
N ILE A 171 -2.66 4.94 15.10
CA ILE A 171 -1.23 4.80 14.78
C ILE A 171 -0.89 5.53 13.48
N LEU A 172 -1.67 5.32 12.43
CA LEU A 172 -1.46 5.98 11.14
C LEU A 172 -1.57 7.51 11.24
N GLN A 173 -2.52 8.03 12.04
CA GLN A 173 -2.61 9.48 12.31
C GLN A 173 -1.34 10.02 13.00
N SER A 174 -0.79 9.28 13.96
CA SER A 174 0.45 9.69 14.64
C SER A 174 1.65 9.75 13.70
N LEU A 175 1.69 8.90 12.65
CA LEU A 175 2.72 8.96 11.61
C LEU A 175 2.57 10.23 10.74
N LEU A 176 1.33 10.58 10.38
CA LEU A 176 1.07 11.81 9.65
C LEU A 176 1.47 13.06 10.47
N GLU A 177 1.20 13.04 11.77
CA GLU A 177 1.59 14.14 12.66
C GLU A 177 3.12 14.30 12.75
N LYS A 178 3.89 13.20 12.78
CA LYS A 178 5.36 13.24 12.70
C LYS A 178 5.87 13.89 11.41
N LEU A 179 5.11 13.80 10.32
CA LEU A 179 5.39 14.48 9.05
C LEU A 179 4.83 15.93 9.01
N ASN A 180 4.35 16.47 10.14
CA ASN A 180 3.65 17.76 10.24
C ASN A 180 2.38 17.83 9.38
N ILE A 181 1.68 16.73 9.23
CA ILE A 181 0.41 16.63 8.51
C ILE A 181 -0.72 16.38 9.50
N LYS A 182 -1.54 17.42 9.72
CA LYS A 182 -2.72 17.32 10.58
C LYS A 182 -3.82 16.53 9.90
N SER A 183 -4.45 15.63 10.64
CA SER A 183 -5.53 14.79 10.14
C SER A 183 -6.60 14.56 11.20
N THR A 184 -7.76 14.06 10.77
CA THR A 184 -8.87 13.69 11.65
C THR A 184 -9.43 12.35 11.25
N LEU A 185 -9.80 11.54 12.23
CA LEU A 185 -10.47 10.27 12.00
C LEU A 185 -11.96 10.52 11.74
N LYS A 186 -12.48 9.98 10.66
CA LYS A 186 -13.89 10.06 10.27
C LYS A 186 -14.52 8.67 10.28
N ILE A 187 -15.67 8.55 10.91
CA ILE A 187 -16.45 7.33 10.86
C ILE A 187 -17.07 7.23 9.47
N ARG A 188 -16.79 6.15 8.76
CA ARG A 188 -17.40 5.81 7.47
C ARG A 188 -18.62 4.92 7.64
N ASP A 189 -18.50 3.92 8.52
CA ASP A 189 -19.53 2.96 8.79
C ASP A 189 -19.57 2.70 10.32
N LYS A 190 -20.65 3.12 10.96
CA LYS A 190 -20.83 2.97 12.41
C LYS A 190 -21.11 1.53 12.82
N ILE A 191 -21.79 0.77 11.97
CA ILE A 191 -22.19 -0.62 12.27
C ILE A 191 -20.95 -1.51 12.28
N ASN A 192 -20.08 -1.36 11.28
CA ASN A 192 -18.87 -2.16 11.10
C ASN A 192 -17.62 -1.50 11.68
N ASN A 193 -17.75 -0.39 12.42
CA ASN A 193 -16.64 0.35 13.01
C ASN A 193 -15.52 0.68 11.99
N ARG A 194 -15.92 1.17 10.81
CA ARG A 194 -14.96 1.52 9.74
C ARG A 194 -14.65 3.00 9.75
N TYR A 195 -13.38 3.30 9.58
CA TYR A 195 -12.84 4.65 9.67
C TYR A 195 -12.08 5.05 8.41
N ARG A 196 -12.05 6.37 8.16
CA ARG A 196 -11.20 7.02 7.16
C ARG A 196 -10.38 8.11 7.82
N ILE A 197 -9.18 8.33 7.34
CA ILE A 197 -8.36 9.45 7.76
C ILE A 197 -8.60 10.60 6.78
N ARG A 198 -9.01 11.75 7.33
CA ARG A 198 -9.18 12.99 6.56
C ARG A 198 -8.03 13.93 6.87
N ILE A 199 -7.26 14.31 5.87
CA ILE A 199 -6.19 15.30 6.00
C ILE A 199 -6.80 16.68 6.16
N SER A 200 -6.29 17.47 7.11
CA SER A 200 -6.76 18.84 7.36
C SER A 200 -6.42 19.77 6.18
N LYS A 201 -7.31 20.69 5.89
CA LYS A 201 -7.10 21.70 4.84
C LYS A 201 -5.77 22.44 5.00
N THR A 202 -5.36 22.72 6.25
CA THR A 202 -4.10 23.42 6.56
C THR A 202 -2.84 22.63 6.20
N SER A 203 -2.95 21.33 5.97
CA SER A 203 -1.84 20.45 5.57
C SER A 203 -1.91 20.04 4.10
N LEU A 204 -2.92 20.51 3.36
CA LEU A 204 -3.14 20.07 1.98
C LEU A 204 -1.99 20.48 1.06
N ASP A 205 -1.50 21.72 1.15
CA ASP A 205 -0.41 22.21 0.30
C ASP A 205 0.88 21.40 0.52
N ARG A 206 1.17 21.02 1.79
CA ARG A 206 2.30 20.15 2.10
C ARG A 206 2.13 18.77 1.47
N VAL A 207 0.95 18.19 1.58
CA VAL A 207 0.67 16.87 0.99
C VAL A 207 0.79 16.91 -0.53
N LEU A 208 0.20 17.92 -1.18
CA LEU A 208 0.30 18.09 -2.62
C LEU A 208 1.74 18.31 -3.07
N PHE A 209 2.52 19.08 -2.32
CA PHE A 209 3.96 19.25 -2.59
C PHE A 209 4.70 17.91 -2.53
N LEU A 210 4.49 17.10 -1.48
CA LEU A 210 5.14 15.80 -1.31
C LEU A 210 4.76 14.82 -2.42
N VAL A 211 3.47 14.71 -2.73
CA VAL A 211 2.98 13.83 -3.78
C VAL A 211 3.53 14.25 -5.13
N ASN A 212 3.42 15.53 -5.49
CA ASN A 212 3.94 16.04 -6.76
C ASN A 212 5.45 15.84 -6.87
N PHE A 213 6.22 16.12 -5.81
CA PHE A 213 7.68 15.96 -5.83
C PHE A 213 8.10 14.51 -6.07
N ILE A 214 7.39 13.55 -5.46
CA ILE A 214 7.68 12.12 -5.60
C ILE A 214 7.12 11.59 -6.91
N CYS A 215 5.89 11.97 -7.29
CA CYS A 215 5.27 11.58 -8.54
C CYS A 215 6.03 12.15 -9.75
N ILE A 216 6.37 13.44 -9.76
CA ILE A 216 7.08 14.07 -10.90
C ILE A 216 8.47 13.46 -11.09
N LYS A 217 9.20 13.17 -10.01
CA LYS A 217 10.50 12.48 -10.15
C LYS A 217 10.40 11.07 -10.73
N ASN A 218 9.25 10.39 -10.53
CA ASN A 218 9.08 8.99 -10.86
C ASN A 218 8.07 8.73 -11.99
N LEU A 219 7.21 9.71 -12.30
CA LEU A 219 6.09 9.60 -13.23
C LEU A 219 6.10 10.73 -14.30
N ILE A 220 7.28 11.26 -14.66
CA ILE A 220 7.40 12.26 -15.75
C ILE A 220 6.94 11.69 -17.11
N PHE A 221 5.86 10.97 -17.15
CA PHE A 221 5.18 10.53 -18.37
C PHE A 221 3.67 10.40 -18.11
N ILE A 222 3.06 11.45 -17.56
CA ILE A 222 1.61 11.64 -17.68
C ILE A 222 1.37 12.88 -18.53
#